data_26cf9ed9d64bf2b220e5fd9e500d3815
#
_entry.id   26cf9ed9d64bf2b220e5fd9e500d3815
#
_cell.length_a   1.000
_cell.length_b   1.000
_cell.length_c   1.000
_cell.angle_alpha   90.00
_cell.angle_beta   90.00
_cell.angle_gamma   90.00
#
_symmetry.space_group_name_H-M   'P 1'
#
loop_
_entity.id
_entity.type
_entity.pdbx_description
1 polymer ?
#
loop_
_entity_poly.entity_id
_entity_poly.type
_entity_poly.pdbx_seq_one_letter_code
_entity_poly.pdbx_strand_id
1 'polypeptide(L)'
;MKNLAAILCIAVSLVGCASVPMGDARQDATLKSFAIAPDKAGIYVYRNEGFGAAVKMDVELDGQPIGQTAAKTYLYKEVSPGKHVVTSKSENTDSIELDSKPGTLSYVWQEVKMGLLYARTKLHLVSEEEGKKGVLESQLAETK
;
A
#
# COMPACT_ATOMS: atom_id res chain seq x y z
N MET A 1 -21.72 9.15 57.22
CA MET A 1 -22.24 8.98 55.87
C MET A 1 -21.05 9.06 54.94
N LYS A 2 -20.63 7.93 54.43
CA LYS A 2 -19.44 7.86 53.54
C LYS A 2 -19.94 7.74 52.11
N ASN A 3 -19.74 8.78 51.35
CA ASN A 3 -20.01 8.78 49.90
C ASN A 3 -18.91 8.01 49.18
N LEU A 4 -19.19 6.78 48.79
CA LEU A 4 -18.34 6.05 47.86
C LEU A 4 -18.63 6.58 46.46
N ALA A 5 -17.80 7.46 45.95
CA ALA A 5 -17.79 7.82 44.53
C ALA A 5 -17.12 6.67 43.77
N ALA A 6 -17.93 5.86 43.12
CA ALA A 6 -17.44 4.84 42.19
C ALA A 6 -16.90 5.55 40.95
N ILE A 7 -15.59 5.64 40.82
CA ILE A 7 -14.92 6.10 39.60
C ILE A 7 -15.02 4.94 38.59
N LEU A 8 -15.94 5.08 37.67
CA LEU A 8 -16.07 4.20 36.51
C LEU A 8 -14.95 4.53 35.53
N CYS A 9 -13.85 3.81 35.61
CA CYS A 9 -12.80 3.88 34.59
C CYS A 9 -13.32 3.30 33.27
N ILE A 10 -13.78 4.16 32.37
CA ILE A 10 -14.07 3.79 30.99
C ILE A 10 -12.72 3.56 30.32
N ALA A 11 -12.32 2.32 30.19
CA ALA A 11 -11.20 1.93 29.32
C ALA A 11 -11.63 2.17 27.87
N VAL A 12 -11.27 3.31 27.32
CA VAL A 12 -11.39 3.57 25.89
C VAL A 12 -10.35 2.69 25.23
N SER A 13 -10.79 1.56 24.68
CA SER A 13 -9.97 0.73 23.82
C SER A 13 -9.71 1.54 22.55
N LEU A 14 -8.55 2.18 22.48
CA LEU A 14 -8.05 2.75 21.24
C LEU A 14 -7.75 1.60 20.27
N VAL A 15 -8.73 1.24 19.46
CA VAL A 15 -8.49 0.40 18.29
C VAL A 15 -7.70 1.27 17.33
N GLY A 16 -6.37 1.23 17.48
CA GLY A 16 -5.46 1.99 16.61
C GLY A 16 -5.46 1.41 15.21
N CYS A 17 -5.80 2.22 14.20
CA CYS A 17 -5.48 1.91 12.82
C CYS A 17 -3.96 1.88 12.67
N ALA A 18 -3.43 0.89 11.94
CA ALA A 18 -2.01 0.90 11.58
C ALA A 18 -1.72 2.09 10.67
N SER A 19 -0.64 2.78 10.95
CA SER A 19 -0.15 3.89 10.12
C SER A 19 1.27 3.59 9.63
N VAL A 20 1.60 4.13 8.47
CA VAL A 20 2.94 4.09 7.88
C VAL A 20 3.43 5.52 7.68
N PRO A 21 4.76 5.75 7.57
CA PRO A 21 5.26 7.05 7.16
C PRO A 21 4.64 7.46 5.83
N MET A 22 4.10 8.67 5.75
CA MET A 22 3.43 9.18 4.56
C MET A 22 4.40 9.98 3.69
N GLY A 23 4.19 9.92 2.39
CA GLY A 23 4.94 10.69 1.42
C GLY A 23 4.54 12.17 1.38
N ASP A 24 5.29 12.95 0.64
CA ASP A 24 5.04 14.37 0.45
C ASP A 24 3.74 14.61 -0.35
N ALA A 25 2.92 15.56 0.09
CA ALA A 25 1.63 15.86 -0.54
C ALA A 25 1.76 16.39 -1.98
N ARG A 26 2.84 17.11 -2.30
CA ARG A 26 3.09 17.60 -3.67
C ARG A 26 3.48 16.44 -4.58
N GLN A 27 4.28 15.51 -4.06
CA GLN A 27 4.63 14.29 -4.77
C GLN A 27 3.39 13.44 -5.02
N ASP A 28 2.52 13.28 -4.03
CA ASP A 28 1.23 12.59 -4.19
C ASP A 28 0.41 13.19 -5.32
N ALA A 29 0.25 14.52 -5.34
CA ALA A 29 -0.47 15.21 -6.41
C ALA A 29 0.17 15.00 -7.79
N THR A 30 1.51 15.05 -7.87
CA THR A 30 2.26 14.82 -9.11
C THR A 30 2.07 13.39 -9.61
N LEU A 31 2.18 12.39 -8.75
CA LEU A 31 2.00 10.99 -9.12
C LEU A 31 0.57 10.67 -9.55
N LYS A 32 -0.42 11.37 -9.01
CA LYS A 32 -1.83 11.25 -9.40
C LYS A 32 -2.15 11.92 -10.75
N SER A 33 -1.19 12.58 -11.39
CA SER A 33 -1.30 12.98 -12.79
C SER A 33 -1.00 11.84 -13.76
N PHE A 34 -0.41 10.76 -13.27
CA PHE A 34 -0.07 9.55 -14.04
C PHE A 34 0.82 9.83 -15.28
N ALA A 35 1.68 10.82 -15.15
CA ALA A 35 2.67 11.12 -16.18
C ALA A 35 3.92 10.24 -16.01
N ILE A 36 4.50 9.82 -17.13
CA ILE A 36 5.75 9.05 -17.16
C ILE A 36 6.59 9.48 -18.36
N ALA A 37 7.90 9.53 -18.19
CA ALA A 37 8.82 9.80 -19.28
C ALA A 37 8.82 8.63 -20.29
N PRO A 38 8.98 8.90 -21.60
CA PRO A 38 8.84 7.89 -22.66
C PRO A 38 9.91 6.77 -22.61
N ASP A 39 11.03 6.99 -21.94
CA ASP A 39 12.13 6.04 -21.75
C ASP A 39 12.12 5.34 -20.38
N LYS A 40 11.16 5.65 -19.53
CA LYS A 40 10.98 5.10 -18.19
C LYS A 40 9.71 4.27 -18.08
N ALA A 41 9.59 3.51 -17.01
CA ALA A 41 8.35 2.87 -16.61
C ALA A 41 8.09 3.16 -15.13
N GLY A 42 6.86 2.98 -14.70
CA GLY A 42 6.50 3.20 -13.30
C GLY A 42 5.61 2.07 -12.80
N ILE A 43 5.72 1.79 -11.51
CA ILE A 43 4.93 0.77 -10.83
C ILE A 43 4.27 1.39 -9.61
N TYR A 44 2.94 1.29 -9.56
CA TYR A 44 2.11 1.61 -8.40
C TYR A 44 1.72 0.32 -7.70
N VAL A 45 1.89 0.27 -6.37
CA VAL A 45 1.37 -0.79 -5.51
C VAL A 45 0.41 -0.15 -4.53
N TYR A 46 -0.87 -0.52 -4.55
CA TYR A 46 -1.90 0.19 -3.77
C TYR A 46 -2.81 -0.75 -2.98
N ARG A 47 -3.33 -0.23 -1.88
CA ARG A 47 -4.37 -0.79 -1.04
C ARG A 47 -5.47 0.25 -0.85
N ASN A 48 -6.57 0.11 -1.54
CA ASN A 48 -7.69 1.06 -1.47
C ASN A 48 -8.82 0.61 -0.55
N GLU A 49 -8.79 -0.61 -0.05
CA GLU A 49 -9.79 -1.12 0.89
C GLU A 49 -9.49 -0.72 2.35
N GLY A 50 -10.57 -0.61 3.15
CA GLY A 50 -10.48 -0.41 4.59
C GLY A 50 -10.34 -1.71 5.39
N PHE A 51 -10.58 -2.87 4.78
CA PHE A 51 -10.38 -4.16 5.43
C PHE A 51 -8.90 -4.34 5.81
N GLY A 52 -8.66 -4.82 7.03
CA GLY A 52 -7.29 -4.95 7.53
C GLY A 52 -6.64 -3.62 7.89
N ALA A 53 -7.41 -2.62 8.34
CA ALA A 53 -6.89 -1.30 8.71
C ALA A 53 -5.79 -1.34 9.79
N ALA A 54 -5.74 -2.38 10.61
CA ALA A 54 -4.71 -2.60 11.62
C ALA A 54 -3.44 -3.28 11.06
N VAL A 55 -3.38 -3.55 9.76
CA VAL A 55 -2.32 -4.34 9.12
C VAL A 55 -1.40 -3.44 8.29
N LYS A 56 -0.10 -3.53 8.55
CA LYS A 56 0.96 -3.04 7.66
C LYS A 56 1.55 -4.21 6.89
N MET A 57 1.92 -3.97 5.63
CA MET A 57 2.55 -4.97 4.79
C MET A 57 3.81 -4.43 4.15
N ASP A 58 4.89 -5.20 4.22
CA ASP A 58 6.14 -4.86 3.55
C ASP A 58 6.02 -5.12 2.05
N VAL A 59 6.58 -4.21 1.26
CA VAL A 59 6.66 -4.32 -0.19
C VAL A 59 8.10 -4.23 -0.64
N GLU A 60 8.49 -5.15 -1.50
CA GLU A 60 9.79 -5.18 -2.16
C GLU A 60 9.63 -5.07 -3.67
N LEU A 61 10.62 -4.48 -4.30
CA LEU A 61 10.79 -4.46 -5.75
C LEU A 61 12.17 -5.04 -6.09
N ASP A 62 12.18 -6.09 -6.90
CA ASP A 62 13.42 -6.80 -7.29
C ASP A 62 14.27 -7.22 -6.08
N GLY A 63 13.62 -7.67 -5.01
CA GLY A 63 14.26 -8.10 -3.78
C GLY A 63 14.71 -6.96 -2.84
N GLN A 64 14.47 -5.70 -3.17
CA GLN A 64 14.80 -4.55 -2.34
C GLN A 64 13.57 -3.95 -1.69
N PRO A 65 13.57 -3.71 -0.36
CA PRO A 65 12.46 -3.05 0.31
C PRO A 65 12.22 -1.65 -0.27
N ILE A 66 10.97 -1.36 -0.64
CA ILE A 66 10.58 -0.03 -1.13
C ILE A 66 9.66 0.72 -0.18
N GLY A 67 9.11 0.07 0.82
CA GLY A 67 8.27 0.68 1.82
C GLY A 67 7.25 -0.27 2.41
N GLN A 68 6.33 0.30 3.18
CA GLN A 68 5.20 -0.40 3.77
C GLN A 68 3.89 0.25 3.35
N THR A 69 2.87 -0.56 3.16
CA THR A 69 1.50 -0.09 2.95
C THR A 69 0.66 -0.26 4.20
N ALA A 70 -0.30 0.63 4.36
CA ALA A 70 -1.44 0.52 5.26
C ALA A 70 -2.74 0.66 4.43
N ALA A 71 -3.90 0.59 5.08
CA ALA A 71 -5.17 0.84 4.39
C ALA A 71 -5.18 2.23 3.73
N LYS A 72 -5.71 2.32 2.52
CA LYS A 72 -5.82 3.58 1.76
C LYS A 72 -4.46 4.25 1.45
N THR A 73 -3.43 3.45 1.22
CA THR A 73 -2.11 3.95 0.80
C THR A 73 -1.62 3.29 -0.47
N TYR A 74 -0.69 3.95 -1.15
CA TYR A 74 0.05 3.38 -2.26
C TYR A 74 1.54 3.72 -2.17
N LEU A 75 2.35 2.91 -2.83
CA LEU A 75 3.77 3.12 -3.10
C LEU A 75 3.95 3.30 -4.60
N TYR A 76 4.94 4.10 -4.99
CA TYR A 76 5.31 4.29 -6.38
C TYR A 76 6.82 4.15 -6.57
N LYS A 77 7.23 3.48 -7.62
CA LYS A 77 8.63 3.40 -8.01
C LYS A 77 8.78 3.57 -9.53
N GLU A 78 9.60 4.53 -9.94
CA GLU A 78 10.08 4.60 -11.31
C GLU A 78 11.13 3.52 -11.52
N VAL A 79 11.05 2.82 -12.63
CA VAL A 79 11.93 1.70 -12.98
C VAL A 79 12.42 1.82 -14.42
N SER A 80 13.53 1.16 -14.73
CA SER A 80 13.94 0.93 -16.11
C SER A 80 12.95 -0.01 -16.79
N PRO A 81 12.70 0.13 -18.11
CA PRO A 81 11.93 -0.87 -18.84
C PRO A 81 12.55 -2.27 -18.71
N GLY A 82 11.69 -3.30 -18.65
CA GLY A 82 12.09 -4.67 -18.51
C GLY A 82 11.26 -5.42 -17.47
N LYS A 83 11.75 -6.58 -17.08
CA LYS A 83 11.09 -7.43 -16.10
C LYS A 83 11.43 -6.99 -14.68
N HIS A 84 10.39 -6.90 -13.86
CA HIS A 84 10.48 -6.56 -12.43
C HIS A 84 9.60 -7.49 -11.61
N VAL A 85 9.98 -7.71 -10.36
CA VAL A 85 9.22 -8.54 -9.42
C VAL A 85 8.80 -7.68 -8.24
N VAL A 86 7.48 -7.57 -8.03
CA VAL A 86 6.90 -6.98 -6.82
C VAL A 86 6.60 -8.10 -5.84
N THR A 87 7.03 -7.94 -4.60
CA THR A 87 6.80 -8.90 -3.51
C THR A 87 6.11 -8.21 -2.36
N SER A 88 5.07 -8.83 -1.84
CA SER A 88 4.34 -8.40 -0.64
C SER A 88 4.51 -9.44 0.47
N LYS A 89 4.76 -8.96 1.68
CA LYS A 89 4.99 -9.81 2.85
C LYS A 89 3.99 -9.51 3.97
N SER A 90 3.37 -10.56 4.45
CA SER A 90 2.49 -10.59 5.62
C SER A 90 2.70 -11.94 6.32
N GLU A 91 1.66 -12.65 6.76
CA GLU A 91 1.81 -14.05 7.21
C GLU A 91 2.32 -14.96 6.10
N ASN A 92 1.98 -14.65 4.84
CA ASN A 92 2.53 -15.27 3.65
C ASN A 92 3.35 -14.26 2.85
N THR A 93 4.10 -14.76 1.89
CA THR A 93 4.76 -13.95 0.86
C THR A 93 4.10 -14.24 -0.48
N ASP A 94 3.73 -13.19 -1.20
CA ASP A 94 3.22 -13.29 -2.57
C ASP A 94 4.04 -12.39 -3.49
N SER A 95 4.30 -12.85 -4.70
CA SER A 95 5.11 -12.13 -5.69
C SER A 95 4.44 -12.17 -7.05
N ILE A 96 4.64 -11.09 -7.82
CA ILE A 96 4.15 -10.98 -9.20
C ILE A 96 5.25 -10.41 -10.10
N GLU A 97 5.47 -11.04 -11.25
CA GLU A 97 6.39 -10.53 -12.29
C GLU A 97 5.64 -9.59 -13.23
N LEU A 98 6.26 -8.46 -13.54
CA LEU A 98 5.77 -7.46 -14.47
C LEU A 98 6.75 -7.31 -15.63
N ASP A 99 6.24 -7.16 -16.84
CA ASP A 99 7.03 -6.75 -18.00
C ASP A 99 6.73 -5.27 -18.29
N SER A 100 7.56 -4.39 -17.74
CA SER A 100 7.39 -2.94 -17.81
C SER A 100 7.90 -2.39 -19.14
N LYS A 101 6.99 -1.93 -19.98
CA LYS A 101 7.33 -1.32 -21.27
C LYS A 101 7.73 0.15 -21.10
N PRO A 102 8.59 0.69 -22.01
CA PRO A 102 8.91 2.12 -21.99
C PRO A 102 7.67 3.00 -22.11
N GLY A 103 7.61 4.07 -21.32
CA GLY A 103 6.51 5.04 -21.33
C GLY A 103 5.21 4.50 -20.71
N THR A 104 5.24 3.42 -19.96
CA THR A 104 4.03 2.81 -19.36
C THR A 104 4.06 2.79 -17.86
N LEU A 105 2.85 2.73 -17.27
CA LEU A 105 2.61 2.56 -15.85
C LEU A 105 1.92 1.22 -15.61
N SER A 106 2.39 0.50 -14.59
CA SER A 106 1.77 -0.74 -14.13
C SER A 106 1.13 -0.53 -12.77
N TYR A 107 0.02 -1.20 -12.53
CA TYR A 107 -0.75 -1.06 -11.30
C TYR A 107 -0.94 -2.44 -10.66
N VAL A 108 -0.48 -2.56 -9.42
CA VAL A 108 -0.58 -3.77 -8.62
C VAL A 108 -1.49 -3.50 -7.43
N TRP A 109 -2.61 -4.19 -7.39
CA TRP A 109 -3.48 -4.17 -6.23
C TRP A 109 -2.98 -5.18 -5.20
N GLN A 110 -2.71 -4.69 -3.99
CA GLN A 110 -2.32 -5.48 -2.85
C GLN A 110 -3.56 -5.78 -2.00
N GLU A 111 -4.16 -6.95 -2.23
CA GLU A 111 -5.33 -7.40 -1.51
C GLU A 111 -4.95 -7.92 -0.13
N VAL A 112 -5.68 -7.49 0.90
CA VAL A 112 -5.60 -8.04 2.24
C VAL A 112 -6.60 -9.18 2.38
N LYS A 113 -6.13 -10.35 2.77
CA LYS A 113 -6.96 -11.52 3.05
C LYS A 113 -6.91 -11.86 4.54
N MET A 114 -7.93 -12.54 5.03
CA MET A 114 -7.93 -13.08 6.38
C MET A 114 -6.81 -14.12 6.53
N GLY A 115 -5.97 -13.92 7.57
CA GLY A 115 -4.93 -14.85 7.95
C GLY A 115 -5.36 -15.71 9.14
N LEU A 116 -4.46 -16.58 9.62
CA LEU A 116 -4.67 -17.40 10.81
C LEU A 116 -4.50 -16.59 12.10
N LEU A 117 -3.42 -15.80 12.18
CA LEU A 117 -3.06 -15.00 13.35
C LEU A 117 -3.14 -13.50 13.07
N TYR A 118 -2.99 -13.09 11.82
CA TYR A 118 -2.88 -11.70 11.43
C TYR A 118 -3.58 -11.46 10.10
N ALA A 119 -2.84 -11.44 9.00
CA ALA A 119 -3.37 -11.24 7.66
C ALA A 119 -2.48 -11.90 6.62
N ARG A 120 -3.06 -12.21 5.49
CA ARG A 120 -2.39 -12.70 4.29
C ARG A 120 -2.49 -11.66 3.18
N THR A 121 -1.55 -11.70 2.27
CA THR A 121 -1.49 -10.81 1.11
C THR A 121 -1.69 -11.57 -0.19
N LYS A 122 -2.29 -10.91 -1.17
CA LYS A 122 -2.36 -11.37 -2.56
C LYS A 122 -2.15 -10.19 -3.50
N LEU A 123 -1.26 -10.34 -4.47
CA LEU A 123 -0.99 -9.33 -5.49
C LEU A 123 -1.77 -9.63 -6.78
N HIS A 124 -2.30 -8.57 -7.38
CA HIS A 124 -3.02 -8.63 -8.65
C HIS A 124 -2.50 -7.55 -9.58
N LEU A 125 -2.11 -7.94 -10.79
CA LEU A 125 -1.90 -6.96 -11.85
C LEU A 125 -3.28 -6.57 -12.39
N VAL A 126 -3.59 -5.29 -12.34
CA VAL A 126 -4.91 -4.76 -12.72
C VAL A 126 -4.80 -3.86 -13.96
N SER A 127 -5.95 -3.56 -14.57
CA SER A 127 -6.04 -2.65 -15.70
C SER A 127 -5.63 -1.21 -15.30
N GLU A 128 -5.29 -0.40 -16.28
CA GLU A 128 -4.99 1.02 -16.06
C GLU A 128 -6.17 1.77 -15.41
N GLU A 129 -7.38 1.51 -15.87
CA GLU A 129 -8.59 2.13 -15.32
C GLU A 129 -8.79 1.79 -13.85
N GLU A 130 -8.72 0.50 -13.51
CA GLU A 130 -8.87 0.02 -12.13
C GLU A 130 -7.73 0.53 -11.24
N GLY A 131 -6.50 0.48 -11.75
CA GLY A 131 -5.32 0.93 -11.02
C GLY A 131 -5.35 2.42 -10.71
N LYS A 132 -5.67 3.26 -11.69
CA LYS A 132 -5.81 4.72 -11.48
C LYS A 132 -6.89 5.04 -10.45
N LYS A 133 -8.03 4.37 -10.53
CA LYS A 133 -9.09 4.53 -9.54
C LYS A 133 -8.60 4.18 -8.13
N GLY A 134 -7.93 3.04 -7.96
CA GLY A 134 -7.41 2.61 -6.67
C GLY A 134 -6.36 3.56 -6.08
N VAL A 135 -5.47 4.08 -6.92
CA VAL A 135 -4.47 5.08 -6.51
C VAL A 135 -5.14 6.41 -6.10
N LEU A 136 -6.15 6.86 -6.85
CA LEU A 136 -6.89 8.09 -6.51
C LEU A 136 -7.66 7.99 -5.18
N GLU A 137 -8.08 6.79 -4.80
CA GLU A 137 -8.73 6.50 -3.51
C GLU A 137 -7.74 6.36 -2.35
N SER A 138 -6.45 6.48 -2.62
CA SER A 138 -5.36 6.23 -1.67
C SER A 138 -4.45 7.46 -1.54
N GLN A 139 -3.55 7.44 -0.57
CA GLN A 139 -2.54 8.48 -0.37
C GLN A 139 -1.14 7.87 -0.47
N LEU A 140 -0.18 8.66 -0.95
CA LEU A 140 1.20 8.22 -1.08
C LEU A 140 1.80 7.90 0.30
N ALA A 141 2.30 6.68 0.47
CA ALA A 141 3.19 6.32 1.56
C ALA A 141 4.65 6.62 1.17
N GLU A 142 5.50 6.83 2.17
CA GLU A 142 6.92 7.05 1.94
C GLU A 142 7.52 5.85 1.19
N THR A 143 8.18 6.14 0.07
CA THR A 143 8.86 5.14 -0.75
C THR A 143 10.37 5.35 -0.66
N LYS A 144 11.11 4.28 -0.40
CA LYS A 144 12.58 4.26 -0.30
C LYS A 144 13.23 4.08 -1.67
#